data_05ffc77757049f64c97a05630817bf3f
#
_entry.id   05ffc77757049f64c97a05630817bf3f
#
_cell.length_a   1.000
_cell.length_b   1.000
_cell.length_c   1.000
_cell.angle_alpha   90.00
_cell.angle_beta   90.00
_cell.angle_gamma   90.00
#
_symmetry.space_group_name_H-M   'P 1'
#
loop_
_entity.id
_entity.type
_entity.pdbx_description
1 polymer ?
#
loop_
_entity_poly.entity_id
_entity_poly.type
_entity_poly.pdbx_seq_one_letter_code
_entity_poly.pdbx_strand_id
1 'polypeptide(L)'
;MRYVAHGAADEFLYAVMIRACAESGEPEPERALDLFTEMTIDKQISPTTYTYNAVILTCARSKKFALEAFRLAREMLNSHRDAYGKTPSRLRPDNATYRALLEAAKRIGDLPRARWILAQMTSDAQTFQEGERPVYIDERVMTHFFHTYASYRPPFRRDAVSYVQKDEAEDQNFGPLDNASENRVEATDISYRPSVPQSRQEIIKEVTALWGRILEDRRDVMTDNQNHSSPYHLVFGHVSLTSTLLNAYMAVHYIHSPPSVAYKVYANLFEPLRLRRDAFTYVLALEAYAKGRRTSKEELRYALSVARNIWKDWRQLEDVGVSQMSTHPNSEGVDARVVERAWSAMMRLLTM
;
A
#
# COMPACT_ATOMS: atom_id res chain seq x y z
N MET A 1 -7.46 -19.74 31.35
CA MET A 1 -6.17 -20.42 31.10
C MET A 1 -5.30 -20.23 32.33
N ARG A 2 -4.87 -21.29 32.99
CA ARG A 2 -3.90 -21.19 34.08
C ARG A 2 -2.55 -20.87 33.46
N TYR A 3 -2.00 -19.71 33.79
CA TYR A 3 -0.61 -19.40 33.51
C TYR A 3 0.25 -20.42 34.26
N VAL A 4 0.74 -21.41 33.61
CA VAL A 4 1.86 -22.21 34.09
C VAL A 4 3.01 -21.22 34.22
N ALA A 5 3.69 -21.21 35.37
CA ALA A 5 4.74 -20.28 35.73
C ALA A 5 5.92 -20.35 34.74
N HIS A 6 5.75 -19.65 33.62
CA HIS A 6 6.85 -19.28 32.75
C HIS A 6 7.45 -17.98 33.33
N GLY A 7 8.77 -17.84 33.26
CA GLY A 7 9.48 -16.66 33.74
C GLY A 7 8.85 -15.36 33.23
N ALA A 8 9.28 -14.21 33.74
CA ALA A 8 8.77 -12.90 33.36
C ALA A 8 8.69 -12.79 31.83
N ALA A 9 7.60 -12.20 31.33
CA ALA A 9 7.40 -11.99 29.89
C ALA A 9 8.61 -11.22 29.34
N ASP A 10 9.20 -11.75 28.28
CA ASP A 10 10.32 -11.14 27.57
C ASP A 10 9.84 -10.25 26.39
N GLU A 11 10.76 -9.57 25.75
CA GLU A 11 10.49 -8.71 24.59
C GLU A 11 9.76 -9.45 23.47
N PHE A 12 10.14 -10.70 23.22
CA PHE A 12 9.53 -11.49 22.15
C PHE A 12 8.06 -11.81 22.44
N LEU A 13 7.74 -12.17 23.68
CA LEU A 13 6.36 -12.46 24.06
C LEU A 13 5.47 -11.21 23.97
N TYR A 14 5.95 -10.04 24.41
CA TYR A 14 5.23 -8.77 24.21
C TYR A 14 4.99 -8.48 22.72
N ALA A 15 6.01 -8.63 21.90
CA ALA A 15 5.88 -8.40 20.46
C ALA A 15 4.86 -9.34 19.80
N VAL A 16 4.80 -10.62 20.20
CA VAL A 16 3.79 -11.57 19.73
C VAL A 16 2.39 -11.20 20.20
N MET A 17 2.23 -10.78 21.47
CA MET A 17 0.94 -10.34 22.01
C MET A 17 0.43 -9.08 21.29
N ILE A 18 1.30 -8.09 21.06
CA ILE A 18 0.98 -6.87 20.31
C ILE A 18 0.61 -7.24 18.86
N ARG A 19 1.35 -8.15 18.23
CA ARG A 19 1.06 -8.63 16.88
C ARG A 19 -0.30 -9.32 16.79
N ALA A 20 -0.69 -10.10 17.78
CA ALA A 20 -2.02 -10.73 17.84
C ALA A 20 -3.15 -9.69 17.86
N CYS A 21 -2.95 -8.51 18.49
CA CYS A 21 -3.90 -7.40 18.43
C CYS A 21 -4.09 -6.85 17.00
N ALA A 22 -3.10 -6.98 16.12
CA ALA A 22 -3.22 -6.57 14.73
C ALA A 22 -3.97 -7.60 13.87
N GLU A 23 -3.89 -8.88 14.23
CA GLU A 23 -4.40 -10.01 13.43
C GLU A 23 -5.79 -10.48 13.88
N SER A 24 -6.33 -9.92 14.97
CA SER A 24 -7.72 -10.12 15.38
C SER A 24 -8.69 -9.64 14.27
N GLY A 25 -9.90 -10.17 14.23
CA GLY A 25 -10.92 -9.80 13.22
C GLY A 25 -11.20 -8.28 13.21
N GLU A 26 -11.12 -7.63 14.38
CA GLU A 26 -11.06 -6.18 14.54
C GLU A 26 -9.75 -5.82 15.22
N PRO A 27 -8.95 -4.89 14.65
CA PRO A 27 -7.70 -4.46 15.27
C PRO A 27 -7.93 -3.81 16.64
N GLU A 28 -7.12 -4.16 17.64
CA GLU A 28 -7.19 -3.66 19.01
C GLU A 28 -5.99 -2.72 19.32
N PRO A 29 -5.96 -1.48 18.77
CA PRO A 29 -4.80 -0.61 18.92
C PRO A 29 -4.61 -0.09 20.35
N GLU A 30 -5.69 0.15 21.09
CA GLU A 30 -5.62 0.59 22.49
C GLU A 30 -4.88 -0.46 23.34
N ARG A 31 -5.28 -1.73 23.22
CA ARG A 31 -4.63 -2.83 23.92
C ARG A 31 -3.17 -3.02 23.50
N ALA A 32 -2.86 -2.86 22.21
CA ALA A 32 -1.49 -2.94 21.72
C ALA A 32 -0.59 -1.83 22.32
N LEU A 33 -1.13 -0.61 22.45
CA LEU A 33 -0.44 0.51 23.08
C LEU A 33 -0.24 0.30 24.58
N ASP A 34 -1.24 -0.24 25.27
CA ASP A 34 -1.12 -0.59 26.71
C ASP A 34 -0.03 -1.62 26.93
N LEU A 35 0.01 -2.68 26.12
CA LEU A 35 1.07 -3.70 26.17
C LEU A 35 2.46 -3.12 25.87
N PHE A 36 2.55 -2.20 24.90
CA PHE A 36 3.80 -1.53 24.57
C PHE A 36 4.27 -0.62 25.70
N THR A 37 3.34 0.09 26.34
CA THR A 37 3.63 0.95 27.50
C THR A 37 4.05 0.11 28.69
N GLU A 38 3.33 -0.96 29.01
CA GLU A 38 3.71 -1.90 30.09
C GLU A 38 5.13 -2.44 29.87
N MET A 39 5.44 -2.89 28.64
CA MET A 39 6.76 -3.41 28.30
C MET A 39 7.86 -2.36 28.50
N THR A 40 7.66 -1.14 27.99
CA THR A 40 8.71 -0.11 27.93
C THR A 40 8.86 0.66 29.25
N ILE A 41 7.75 0.98 29.92
CA ILE A 41 7.73 1.80 31.15
C ILE A 41 7.74 0.93 32.39
N ASP A 42 6.79 0.00 32.52
CA ASP A 42 6.64 -0.75 33.78
C ASP A 42 7.70 -1.84 33.93
N LYS A 43 8.01 -2.55 32.82
CA LYS A 43 9.00 -3.62 32.81
C LYS A 43 10.40 -3.17 32.40
N GLN A 44 10.53 -1.94 31.88
CA GLN A 44 11.80 -1.37 31.37
C GLN A 44 12.50 -2.26 30.34
N ILE A 45 11.73 -2.99 29.55
CA ILE A 45 12.23 -3.83 28.47
C ILE A 45 12.38 -2.95 27.22
N SER A 46 13.60 -2.91 26.68
CA SER A 46 13.88 -2.12 25.46
C SER A 46 13.20 -2.71 24.25
N PRO A 47 12.41 -1.92 23.47
CA PRO A 47 11.76 -2.40 22.27
C PRO A 47 12.77 -2.63 21.14
N THR A 48 12.44 -3.54 20.23
CA THR A 48 13.18 -3.80 19.01
C THR A 48 12.39 -3.32 17.78
N THR A 49 13.01 -3.37 16.60
CA THR A 49 12.31 -3.11 15.31
C THR A 49 11.06 -3.98 15.17
N TYR A 50 11.13 -5.25 15.61
CA TYR A 50 9.98 -6.16 15.52
C TYR A 50 8.82 -5.70 16.41
N THR A 51 9.09 -5.25 17.62
CA THR A 51 8.09 -4.71 18.57
C THR A 51 7.44 -3.44 18.00
N TYR A 52 8.28 -2.49 17.52
CA TYR A 52 7.77 -1.28 16.87
C TYR A 52 6.90 -1.62 15.64
N ASN A 53 7.33 -2.53 14.79
CA ASN A 53 6.56 -2.96 13.63
C ASN A 53 5.19 -3.55 14.02
N ALA A 54 5.12 -4.30 15.11
CA ALA A 54 3.87 -4.88 15.59
C ALA A 54 2.89 -3.79 16.06
N VAL A 55 3.33 -2.83 16.89
CA VAL A 55 2.44 -1.76 17.39
C VAL A 55 2.08 -0.77 16.28
N ILE A 56 3.01 -0.39 15.42
CA ILE A 56 2.76 0.46 14.26
C ILE A 56 1.71 -0.18 13.34
N LEU A 57 1.83 -1.48 13.04
CA LEU A 57 0.87 -2.20 12.18
C LEU A 57 -0.53 -2.22 12.81
N THR A 58 -0.62 -2.43 14.13
CA THR A 58 -1.91 -2.46 14.82
C THR A 58 -2.60 -1.10 14.75
N CYS A 59 -1.87 -0.02 15.02
CA CYS A 59 -2.36 1.35 14.85
C CYS A 59 -2.72 1.67 13.40
N ALA A 60 -1.90 1.25 12.44
CA ALA A 60 -2.12 1.47 11.01
C ALA A 60 -3.39 0.81 10.48
N ARG A 61 -3.82 -0.30 11.05
CA ARG A 61 -5.05 -1.01 10.69
C ARG A 61 -6.32 -0.35 11.22
N SER A 62 -6.22 0.64 12.10
CA SER A 62 -7.34 1.44 12.59
C SER A 62 -7.27 2.87 12.05
N LYS A 63 -8.36 3.35 11.43
CA LYS A 63 -8.42 4.72 10.92
C LYS A 63 -8.25 5.76 12.04
N LYS A 64 -8.79 5.48 13.23
CA LYS A 64 -8.70 6.36 14.42
C LYS A 64 -7.25 6.51 14.90
N PHE A 65 -6.44 5.46 14.78
CA PHE A 65 -5.07 5.40 15.29
C PHE A 65 -3.99 5.51 14.20
N ALA A 66 -4.38 5.79 12.95
CA ALA A 66 -3.42 5.86 11.84
C ALA A 66 -2.32 6.93 12.07
N LEU A 67 -2.66 8.07 12.68
CA LEU A 67 -1.69 9.11 13.01
C LEU A 67 -0.73 8.67 14.12
N GLU A 68 -1.19 7.85 15.04
CA GLU A 68 -0.35 7.27 16.10
C GLU A 68 0.73 6.33 15.52
N ALA A 69 0.41 5.61 14.46
CA ALA A 69 1.40 4.81 13.73
C ALA A 69 2.58 5.67 13.23
N PHE A 70 2.32 6.88 12.72
CA PHE A 70 3.36 7.81 12.29
C PHE A 70 4.14 8.40 13.47
N ARG A 71 3.49 8.67 14.62
CA ARG A 71 4.16 9.13 15.82
C ARG A 71 5.16 8.09 16.34
N LEU A 72 4.74 6.83 16.44
CA LEU A 72 5.59 5.72 16.85
C LEU A 72 6.76 5.49 15.89
N ALA A 73 6.54 5.61 14.60
CA ALA A 73 7.61 5.51 13.62
C ALA A 73 8.64 6.64 13.75
N ARG A 74 8.18 7.88 14.04
CA ARG A 74 9.08 9.00 14.32
C ARG A 74 9.92 8.73 15.58
N GLU A 75 9.32 8.23 16.63
CA GLU A 75 10.01 7.85 17.87
C GLU A 75 11.09 6.79 17.59
N MET A 76 10.74 5.74 16.83
CA MET A 76 11.66 4.72 16.37
C MET A 76 12.84 5.30 15.58
N LEU A 77 12.57 6.20 14.61
CA LEU A 77 13.58 6.87 13.77
C LEU A 77 14.51 7.75 14.62
N ASN A 78 13.97 8.53 15.56
CA ASN A 78 14.76 9.36 16.44
C ASN A 78 15.69 8.51 17.31
N SER A 79 15.17 7.44 17.91
CA SER A 79 15.98 6.52 18.72
C SER A 79 17.07 5.82 17.89
N HIS A 80 16.78 5.52 16.60
CA HIS A 80 17.80 4.99 15.68
C HIS A 80 18.91 6.01 15.41
N ARG A 81 18.57 7.27 15.17
CA ARG A 81 19.55 8.35 14.91
C ARG A 81 20.41 8.64 16.11
N ASP A 82 19.82 8.69 17.31
CA ASP A 82 20.55 8.95 18.55
C ASP A 82 21.57 7.84 18.86
N ALA A 83 21.29 6.62 18.41
CA ALA A 83 22.18 5.48 18.55
C ALA A 83 23.22 5.38 17.41
N TYR A 84 23.03 6.10 16.30
CA TYR A 84 23.90 6.00 15.12
C TYR A 84 25.33 6.44 15.45
N GLY A 85 26.30 5.59 15.11
CA GLY A 85 27.72 5.82 15.40
C GLY A 85 28.20 5.45 16.81
N LYS A 86 27.27 5.10 17.73
CA LYS A 86 27.64 4.67 19.11
C LYS A 86 27.56 3.15 19.27
N THR A 87 26.51 2.54 18.71
CA THR A 87 26.28 1.08 18.69
C THR A 87 25.46 0.72 17.48
N PRO A 88 25.49 -0.54 16.97
CA PRO A 88 24.57 -0.99 15.95
C PRO A 88 23.12 -0.79 16.45
N SER A 89 22.39 0.12 15.84
CA SER A 89 21.02 0.41 16.27
C SER A 89 20.11 -0.76 15.96
N ARG A 90 19.44 -1.29 16.99
CA ARG A 90 18.40 -2.32 16.85
C ARG A 90 17.06 -1.78 16.32
N LEU A 91 16.97 -0.46 16.11
CA LEU A 91 15.73 0.24 15.79
C LEU A 91 15.69 0.77 14.34
N ARG A 92 16.54 0.27 13.45
CA ARG A 92 16.49 0.66 12.04
C ARG A 92 15.16 0.23 11.42
N PRO A 93 14.42 1.14 10.75
CA PRO A 93 13.25 0.79 9.98
C PRO A 93 13.57 -0.22 8.88
N ASP A 94 12.66 -1.14 8.64
CA ASP A 94 12.74 -2.16 7.60
C ASP A 94 11.51 -2.13 6.67
N ASN A 95 11.46 -3.03 5.69
CA ASN A 95 10.33 -3.12 4.78
C ASN A 95 8.98 -3.33 5.51
N ALA A 96 8.96 -3.99 6.68
CA ALA A 96 7.73 -4.18 7.43
C ALA A 96 7.26 -2.86 8.06
N THR A 97 8.20 -2.03 8.56
CA THR A 97 7.91 -0.68 9.06
C THR A 97 7.26 0.17 7.96
N TYR A 98 7.89 0.25 6.80
CA TYR A 98 7.40 1.08 5.70
C TYR A 98 6.06 0.61 5.14
N ARG A 99 5.84 -0.71 5.05
CA ARG A 99 4.54 -1.28 4.64
C ARG A 99 3.44 -0.94 5.64
N ALA A 100 3.71 -1.01 6.94
CA ALA A 100 2.75 -0.65 7.96
C ALA A 100 2.39 0.85 7.90
N LEU A 101 3.36 1.73 7.66
CA LEU A 101 3.12 3.17 7.48
C LEU A 101 2.31 3.47 6.20
N LEU A 102 2.58 2.77 5.11
CA LEU A 102 1.77 2.88 3.89
C LEU A 102 0.35 2.36 4.09
N GLU A 103 0.15 1.32 4.91
CA GLU A 103 -1.20 0.87 5.31
C GLU A 103 -1.95 1.98 6.06
N ALA A 104 -1.28 2.72 6.98
CA ALA A 104 -1.86 3.87 7.65
C ALA A 104 -2.20 4.99 6.67
N ALA A 105 -1.26 5.38 5.80
CA ALA A 105 -1.45 6.42 4.78
C ALA A 105 -2.64 6.10 3.87
N LYS A 106 -2.75 4.84 3.41
CA LYS A 106 -3.87 4.36 2.61
C LYS A 106 -5.21 4.54 3.31
N ARG A 107 -5.30 4.24 4.61
CA ARG A 107 -6.56 4.33 5.38
C ARG A 107 -7.08 5.74 5.56
N ILE A 108 -6.18 6.70 5.69
CA ILE A 108 -6.56 8.12 5.85
C ILE A 108 -6.48 8.91 4.53
N GLY A 109 -5.96 8.31 3.46
CA GLY A 109 -5.79 8.96 2.17
C GLY A 109 -4.67 10.00 2.16
N ASP A 110 -3.63 9.81 2.96
CA ASP A 110 -2.52 10.74 3.12
C ASP A 110 -1.42 10.49 2.07
N LEU A 111 -1.61 11.07 0.91
CA LEU A 111 -0.66 10.95 -0.20
C LEU A 111 0.69 11.65 0.07
N PRO A 112 0.75 12.82 0.72
CA PRO A 112 2.03 13.45 1.10
C PRO A 112 2.92 12.51 1.92
N ARG A 113 2.38 11.91 3.00
CA ARG A 113 3.15 10.97 3.82
C ARG A 113 3.54 9.71 3.05
N ALA A 114 2.67 9.19 2.19
CA ALA A 114 3.02 8.03 1.35
C ALA A 114 4.18 8.33 0.40
N ARG A 115 4.21 9.52 -0.21
CA ARG A 115 5.33 9.97 -1.06
C ARG A 115 6.63 10.11 -0.26
N TRP A 116 6.54 10.69 0.91
CA TRP A 116 7.70 10.79 1.81
C TRP A 116 8.26 9.40 2.16
N ILE A 117 7.37 8.43 2.49
CA ILE A 117 7.78 7.05 2.78
C ILE A 117 8.52 6.45 1.59
N LEU A 118 7.99 6.61 0.37
CA LEU A 118 8.62 6.06 -0.82
C LEU A 118 10.02 6.69 -1.08
N ALA A 119 10.13 8.01 -0.91
CA ALA A 119 11.40 8.71 -1.02
C ALA A 119 12.40 8.25 0.06
N GLN A 120 11.95 8.06 1.30
CA GLN A 120 12.79 7.54 2.38
C GLN A 120 13.28 6.12 2.08
N MET A 121 12.40 5.24 1.60
CA MET A 121 12.79 3.87 1.18
C MET A 121 13.86 3.90 0.07
N THR A 122 13.72 4.81 -0.89
CA THR A 122 14.72 4.96 -1.96
C THR A 122 16.06 5.42 -1.40
N SER A 123 16.06 6.39 -0.47
CA SER A 123 17.27 6.85 0.21
C SER A 123 17.92 5.74 1.04
N ASP A 124 17.14 4.99 1.82
CA ASP A 124 17.65 3.90 2.66
C ASP A 124 18.21 2.73 1.82
N ALA A 125 17.63 2.49 0.64
CA ALA A 125 18.15 1.50 -0.30
C ALA A 125 19.54 1.88 -0.86
N GLN A 126 19.81 3.18 -1.02
CA GLN A 126 21.09 3.69 -1.51
C GLN A 126 22.18 3.73 -0.41
N THR A 127 21.77 3.86 0.86
CA THR A 127 22.69 3.96 2.01
C THR A 127 22.97 2.61 2.69
N PHE A 128 22.61 1.51 2.04
CA PHE A 128 22.78 0.16 2.55
C PHE A 128 24.24 -0.15 2.89
N GLN A 129 24.48 -0.69 4.10
CA GLN A 129 25.78 -1.18 4.53
C GLN A 129 25.79 -2.72 4.58
N GLU A 130 26.95 -3.30 4.29
CA GLU A 130 27.14 -4.75 4.29
C GLU A 130 26.85 -5.31 5.70
N GLY A 131 25.94 -6.30 5.78
CA GLY A 131 25.48 -6.88 7.06
C GLY A 131 24.13 -6.36 7.56
N GLU A 132 23.55 -5.34 6.95
CA GLU A 132 22.21 -4.84 7.27
C GLU A 132 21.14 -5.51 6.39
N ARG A 133 19.86 -5.43 6.81
CA ARG A 133 18.75 -5.88 5.96
C ARG A 133 18.47 -4.83 4.90
N PRO A 134 18.53 -5.17 3.60
CA PRO A 134 18.25 -4.21 2.55
C PRO A 134 16.79 -3.75 2.59
N VAL A 135 16.58 -2.45 2.44
CA VAL A 135 15.26 -1.87 2.17
C VAL A 135 15.08 -1.81 0.66
N TYR A 136 13.95 -2.30 0.16
CA TYR A 136 13.66 -2.30 -1.27
C TYR A 136 12.15 -2.09 -1.51
N ILE A 137 11.83 -1.52 -2.65
CA ILE A 137 10.45 -1.30 -3.08
C ILE A 137 9.97 -2.56 -3.78
N ASP A 138 9.02 -3.26 -3.17
CA ASP A 138 8.41 -4.47 -3.70
C ASP A 138 6.95 -4.26 -4.14
N GLU A 139 6.35 -5.34 -4.63
CA GLU A 139 4.94 -5.37 -5.02
C GLU A 139 4.00 -4.88 -3.92
N ARG A 140 4.23 -5.28 -2.65
CA ARG A 140 3.35 -4.93 -1.53
C ARG A 140 3.43 -3.44 -1.21
N VAL A 141 4.63 -2.87 -1.24
CA VAL A 141 4.84 -1.42 -1.11
C VAL A 141 4.06 -0.68 -2.18
N MET A 142 4.23 -1.07 -3.46
CA MET A 142 3.54 -0.40 -4.57
C MET A 142 2.02 -0.61 -4.54
N THR A 143 1.56 -1.78 -4.10
CA THR A 143 0.12 -2.05 -3.89
C THR A 143 -0.48 -1.07 -2.87
N HIS A 144 0.14 -0.89 -1.70
CA HIS A 144 -0.33 0.09 -0.71
C HIS A 144 -0.24 1.52 -1.25
N PHE A 145 0.81 1.84 -2.00
CA PHE A 145 1.00 3.15 -2.58
C PHE A 145 -0.09 3.51 -3.60
N PHE A 146 -0.42 2.61 -4.54
CA PHE A 146 -1.54 2.81 -5.46
C PHE A 146 -2.88 2.90 -4.74
N HIS A 147 -3.11 2.10 -3.71
CA HIS A 147 -4.31 2.25 -2.88
C HIS A 147 -4.38 3.58 -2.14
N THR A 148 -3.23 4.18 -1.78
CA THR A 148 -3.20 5.53 -1.20
C THR A 148 -3.64 6.57 -2.23
N TYR A 149 -3.16 6.48 -3.48
CA TYR A 149 -3.68 7.33 -4.56
C TYR A 149 -5.19 7.16 -4.77
N ALA A 150 -5.68 5.92 -4.74
CA ALA A 150 -7.11 5.65 -4.87
C ALA A 150 -7.93 6.26 -3.71
N SER A 151 -7.38 6.29 -2.49
CA SER A 151 -8.04 6.85 -1.31
C SER A 151 -7.89 8.36 -1.21
N TYR A 152 -6.88 8.94 -1.85
CA TYR A 152 -6.61 10.38 -1.82
C TYR A 152 -7.70 11.16 -2.54
N ARG A 153 -8.09 12.29 -1.95
CA ARG A 153 -9.08 13.21 -2.52
C ARG A 153 -8.45 14.56 -2.72
N PRO A 154 -8.22 14.96 -3.97
CA PRO A 154 -7.63 16.26 -4.24
C PRO A 154 -8.56 17.38 -3.80
N PRO A 155 -8.03 18.50 -3.31
CA PRO A 155 -8.82 19.65 -2.93
C PRO A 155 -9.44 20.29 -4.18
N PHE A 156 -10.77 20.50 -4.16
CA PHE A 156 -11.52 21.04 -5.30
C PHE A 156 -11.53 22.56 -5.40
N ARG A 157 -11.02 23.28 -4.40
CA ARG A 157 -11.08 24.76 -4.37
C ARG A 157 -9.69 25.35 -4.21
N ARG A 158 -9.45 26.48 -4.89
CA ARG A 158 -8.23 27.27 -4.71
C ARG A 158 -7.98 27.66 -3.25
N ASP A 159 -9.06 27.95 -2.50
CA ASP A 159 -9.00 28.32 -1.08
C ASP A 159 -8.49 27.14 -0.20
N ALA A 160 -8.82 25.90 -0.56
CA ALA A 160 -8.30 24.73 0.13
C ALA A 160 -6.78 24.52 -0.12
N VAL A 161 -6.25 25.02 -1.24
CA VAL A 161 -4.81 24.98 -1.54
C VAL A 161 -4.03 25.85 -0.56
N SER A 162 -4.58 27.03 -0.19
CA SER A 162 -3.95 27.92 0.80
C SER A 162 -3.93 27.31 2.20
N TYR A 163 -4.98 26.56 2.57
CA TYR A 163 -5.05 25.86 3.86
C TYR A 163 -4.09 24.67 3.92
N VAL A 164 -4.02 23.88 2.84
CA VAL A 164 -3.11 22.73 2.77
C VAL A 164 -1.65 23.21 2.84
N GLN A 165 -1.31 24.31 2.17
CA GLN A 165 0.04 24.88 2.26
C GLN A 165 0.37 25.46 3.65
N LYS A 166 -0.65 25.95 4.40
CA LYS A 166 -0.47 26.48 5.75
C LYS A 166 -0.34 25.38 6.79
N ASP A 167 -1.12 24.30 6.63
CA ASP A 167 -1.05 23.11 7.47
C ASP A 167 0.24 22.31 7.17
N GLU A 168 0.68 22.26 5.91
CA GLU A 168 1.99 21.71 5.53
C GLU A 168 3.15 22.49 6.15
N ALA A 169 3.00 23.81 6.33
CA ALA A 169 4.03 24.62 6.99
C ALA A 169 4.12 24.36 8.51
N GLU A 170 3.02 23.98 9.16
CA GLU A 170 3.00 23.62 10.58
C GLU A 170 3.32 22.13 10.81
N ASP A 171 2.97 21.23 9.88
CA ASP A 171 3.25 19.80 9.93
C ASP A 171 4.58 19.41 9.24
N GLN A 172 5.27 20.37 8.59
CA GLN A 172 6.60 20.21 7.96
C GLN A 172 7.73 19.87 8.94
N ASN A 173 7.45 19.69 10.22
CA ASN A 173 8.37 18.98 11.12
C ASN A 173 8.54 17.48 10.81
N PHE A 174 7.88 16.96 9.74
CA PHE A 174 8.24 15.76 8.99
C PHE A 174 9.08 16.04 7.75
N GLY A 175 9.59 17.27 7.63
CA GLY A 175 10.49 17.67 6.57
C GLY A 175 11.81 16.91 6.60
N PRO A 176 12.51 16.82 5.49
CA PRO A 176 13.83 16.22 5.44
C PRO A 176 14.70 16.91 6.48
N LEU A 177 15.38 16.10 7.30
CA LEU A 177 16.42 16.62 8.18
C LEU A 177 17.51 17.18 7.28
N ASP A 178 17.56 18.51 7.24
CA ASP A 178 18.70 19.23 6.75
C ASP A 178 19.96 18.74 7.45
N ASN A 179 20.74 17.95 6.75
CA ASN A 179 22.18 17.99 6.82
C ASN A 179 22.68 17.72 5.40
N ALA A 180 22.67 18.81 4.65
CA ALA A 180 23.41 18.92 3.45
C ALA A 180 24.90 18.75 3.74
N SER A 181 25.49 17.74 3.19
CA SER A 181 26.77 17.87 2.56
C SER A 181 26.51 17.84 1.07
N GLU A 182 26.83 18.93 0.43
CA GLU A 182 26.85 19.11 -1.02
C GLU A 182 27.71 18.04 -1.68
N ASN A 183 27.08 16.94 -2.11
CA ASN A 183 27.56 16.14 -3.19
C ASN A 183 26.35 15.75 -4.03
N ARG A 184 26.05 16.62 -4.99
CA ARG A 184 25.13 16.39 -6.08
C ARG A 184 25.67 15.23 -6.92
N VAL A 185 25.30 14.01 -6.56
CA VAL A 185 25.25 12.91 -7.51
C VAL A 185 23.94 13.12 -8.28
N GLU A 186 24.03 13.20 -9.60
CA GLU A 186 22.88 13.28 -10.50
C GLU A 186 21.94 12.09 -10.21
N ALA A 187 20.99 12.31 -9.32
CA ALA A 187 19.92 11.38 -9.05
C ALA A 187 19.05 11.34 -10.31
N THR A 188 18.96 10.18 -10.91
CA THR A 188 18.01 9.85 -11.98
C THR A 188 16.64 10.39 -11.58
N ASP A 189 16.19 11.34 -12.35
CA ASP A 189 15.09 12.27 -12.11
C ASP A 189 13.75 11.54 -11.95
N ILE A 190 13.48 11.00 -10.76
CA ILE A 190 12.12 10.74 -10.34
C ILE A 190 11.58 12.11 -9.95
N SER A 191 11.07 12.84 -10.94
CA SER A 191 10.45 14.15 -10.75
C SER A 191 9.17 14.01 -9.93
N TYR A 192 9.32 13.77 -8.63
CA TYR A 192 8.23 13.98 -7.69
C TYR A 192 7.98 15.48 -7.65
N ARG A 193 6.86 15.90 -8.23
CA ARG A 193 6.42 17.28 -8.10
C ARG A 193 6.34 17.61 -6.61
N PRO A 194 6.93 18.72 -6.16
CA PRO A 194 6.89 19.08 -4.74
C PRO A 194 5.46 19.31 -4.24
N SER A 195 4.52 19.67 -5.12
CA SER A 195 3.11 19.87 -4.78
C SER A 195 2.27 18.59 -4.97
N VAL A 196 1.37 18.36 -4.03
CA VAL A 196 0.39 17.26 -4.09
C VAL A 196 -0.56 17.48 -5.28
N PRO A 197 -1.02 16.44 -6.01
CA PRO A 197 -1.96 16.58 -7.11
C PRO A 197 -3.22 17.32 -6.69
N GLN A 198 -3.57 18.38 -7.40
CA GLN A 198 -4.73 19.21 -7.10
C GLN A 198 -6.00 18.76 -7.83
N SER A 199 -5.84 17.94 -8.85
CA SER A 199 -6.95 17.44 -9.68
C SER A 199 -6.88 15.94 -9.91
N ARG A 200 -8.03 15.33 -10.26
CA ARG A 200 -8.07 13.92 -10.67
C ARG A 200 -7.22 13.62 -11.90
N GLN A 201 -7.12 14.59 -12.82
CA GLN A 201 -6.30 14.43 -14.02
C GLN A 201 -4.81 14.37 -13.68
N GLU A 202 -4.35 15.19 -12.74
CA GLU A 202 -2.97 15.15 -12.24
C GLU A 202 -2.66 13.83 -11.55
N ILE A 203 -3.59 13.30 -10.72
CA ILE A 203 -3.44 11.98 -10.11
C ILE A 203 -3.24 10.91 -11.19
N ILE A 204 -4.10 10.87 -12.21
CA ILE A 204 -3.99 9.88 -13.28
C ILE A 204 -2.69 10.04 -14.07
N LYS A 205 -2.30 11.28 -14.38
CA LYS A 205 -1.04 11.55 -15.08
C LYS A 205 0.17 11.04 -14.29
N GLU A 206 0.21 11.33 -12.98
CA GLU A 206 1.28 10.90 -12.10
C GLU A 206 1.34 9.38 -11.93
N VAL A 207 0.18 8.76 -11.68
CA VAL A 207 0.09 7.30 -11.51
C VAL A 207 0.45 6.56 -12.81
N THR A 208 0.08 7.10 -13.98
CA THR A 208 0.44 6.54 -15.28
C THR A 208 1.95 6.66 -15.53
N ALA A 209 2.56 7.80 -15.19
CA ALA A 209 4.00 7.98 -15.30
C ALA A 209 4.77 7.02 -14.38
N LEU A 210 4.31 6.88 -13.14
CA LEU A 210 4.88 5.91 -12.18
C LEU A 210 4.76 4.48 -12.67
N TRP A 211 3.59 4.11 -13.23
CA TRP A 211 3.40 2.79 -13.83
C TRP A 211 4.35 2.53 -14.99
N GLY A 212 4.52 3.54 -15.88
CA GLY A 212 5.50 3.48 -16.97
C GLY A 212 6.90 3.20 -16.46
N ARG A 213 7.34 3.91 -15.40
CA ARG A 213 8.65 3.71 -14.78
C ARG A 213 8.83 2.30 -14.20
N ILE A 214 7.81 1.75 -13.54
CA ILE A 214 7.87 0.35 -13.06
C ILE A 214 8.08 -0.63 -14.21
N LEU A 215 7.38 -0.40 -15.33
CA LEU A 215 7.52 -1.27 -16.51
C LEU A 215 8.89 -1.14 -17.18
N GLU A 216 9.46 0.07 -17.21
CA GLU A 216 10.82 0.33 -17.72
C GLU A 216 11.86 -0.37 -16.85
N ASP A 217 11.90 -0.12 -15.54
CA ASP A 217 12.84 -0.75 -14.62
C ASP A 217 12.74 -2.28 -14.65
N ARG A 218 11.54 -2.83 -14.80
CA ARG A 218 11.32 -4.28 -14.96
C ARG A 218 11.85 -4.82 -16.28
N ARG A 219 11.73 -4.07 -17.37
CA ARG A 219 12.28 -4.45 -18.68
C ARG A 219 13.80 -4.47 -18.61
N ASP A 220 14.39 -3.45 -18.00
CA ASP A 220 15.84 -3.34 -17.85
C ASP A 220 16.41 -4.48 -17.01
N VAL A 221 15.75 -4.87 -15.90
CA VAL A 221 16.12 -6.09 -15.14
C VAL A 221 16.09 -7.35 -16.01
N MET A 222 15.11 -7.49 -16.92
CA MET A 222 15.00 -8.66 -17.78
C MET A 222 16.07 -8.69 -18.88
N THR A 223 16.52 -7.53 -19.36
CA THR A 223 17.55 -7.41 -20.40
C THR A 223 18.97 -7.47 -19.82
N ASP A 224 19.17 -6.96 -18.60
CA ASP A 224 20.49 -6.82 -17.95
C ASP A 224 20.97 -8.13 -17.29
N ASN A 225 20.13 -9.17 -17.21
CA ASN A 225 20.52 -10.51 -16.73
C ASN A 225 21.71 -11.14 -17.49
N GLN A 226 22.19 -10.50 -18.58
CA GLN A 226 23.38 -10.93 -19.32
C GLN A 226 24.68 -10.23 -18.88
N ASN A 227 24.61 -9.12 -18.12
CA ASN A 227 25.77 -8.25 -17.85
C ASN A 227 26.14 -8.06 -16.37
N HIS A 228 25.67 -8.89 -15.43
CA HIS A 228 26.06 -8.86 -14.00
C HIS A 228 25.92 -7.49 -13.28
N SER A 229 25.16 -6.54 -13.81
CA SER A 229 24.87 -5.30 -13.12
C SER A 229 23.88 -5.56 -11.99
N SER A 230 24.20 -5.13 -10.78
CA SER A 230 23.36 -5.35 -9.61
C SER A 230 21.96 -4.68 -9.79
N PRO A 231 20.84 -5.39 -9.57
CA PRO A 231 19.49 -4.83 -9.70
C PRO A 231 19.19 -3.67 -8.73
N TYR A 232 20.11 -3.35 -7.82
CA TYR A 232 19.98 -2.24 -6.85
C TYR A 232 20.04 -0.85 -7.48
N HIS A 233 20.44 -0.70 -8.74
CA HIS A 233 20.42 0.58 -9.45
C HIS A 233 19.02 0.98 -9.92
N LEU A 234 18.09 0.01 -10.02
CA LEU A 234 16.74 0.24 -10.48
C LEU A 234 15.77 0.30 -9.29
N VAL A 235 15.18 1.45 -9.07
CA VAL A 235 14.31 1.73 -7.91
C VAL A 235 13.17 0.71 -7.80
N PHE A 236 12.56 0.34 -8.91
CA PHE A 236 11.43 -0.60 -8.98
C PHE A 236 11.82 -1.99 -9.51
N GLY A 237 13.11 -2.30 -9.57
CA GLY A 237 13.60 -3.60 -10.06
C GLY A 237 13.06 -4.82 -9.30
N HIS A 238 12.73 -4.65 -8.02
CA HIS A 238 12.16 -5.70 -7.17
C HIS A 238 10.64 -5.80 -7.22
N VAL A 239 9.95 -4.92 -7.97
CA VAL A 239 8.48 -4.95 -8.07
C VAL A 239 8.04 -6.09 -8.96
N SER A 240 7.40 -7.11 -8.40
CA SER A 240 6.79 -8.19 -9.18
C SER A 240 5.46 -7.74 -9.77
N LEU A 241 5.26 -7.99 -11.08
CA LEU A 241 3.98 -7.72 -11.73
C LEU A 241 3.02 -8.88 -11.44
N THR A 242 1.99 -8.61 -10.64
CA THR A 242 0.97 -9.59 -10.24
C THR A 242 -0.43 -9.03 -10.45
N SER A 243 -1.45 -9.90 -10.45
CA SER A 243 -2.85 -9.45 -10.51
C SER A 243 -3.19 -8.51 -9.37
N THR A 244 -2.63 -8.72 -8.18
CA THR A 244 -2.83 -7.86 -7.00
C THR A 244 -2.35 -6.43 -7.25
N LEU A 245 -1.14 -6.26 -7.79
CA LEU A 245 -0.60 -4.95 -8.14
C LEU A 245 -1.42 -4.26 -9.24
N LEU A 246 -1.81 -5.02 -10.28
CA LEU A 246 -2.65 -4.50 -11.35
C LEU A 246 -4.01 -4.06 -10.83
N ASN A 247 -4.60 -4.81 -9.91
CA ASN A 247 -5.85 -4.46 -9.25
C ASN A 247 -5.74 -3.17 -8.43
N ALA A 248 -4.61 -2.96 -7.75
CA ALA A 248 -4.35 -1.72 -7.02
C ALA A 248 -4.17 -0.51 -7.96
N TYR A 249 -3.46 -0.68 -9.08
CA TYR A 249 -3.36 0.33 -10.12
C TYR A 249 -4.73 0.65 -10.73
N MET A 250 -5.54 -0.37 -11.04
CA MET A 250 -6.90 -0.20 -11.53
C MET A 250 -7.82 0.52 -10.54
N ALA A 251 -7.64 0.32 -9.22
CA ALA A 251 -8.43 1.01 -8.21
C ALA A 251 -8.31 2.54 -8.32
N VAL A 252 -7.14 3.06 -8.71
CA VAL A 252 -6.95 4.50 -8.95
C VAL A 252 -7.79 4.96 -10.14
N HIS A 253 -7.78 4.20 -11.24
CA HIS A 253 -8.58 4.52 -12.42
C HIS A 253 -10.08 4.45 -12.17
N TYR A 254 -10.55 3.47 -11.38
CA TYR A 254 -11.97 3.37 -11.02
C TYR A 254 -12.49 4.57 -10.23
N ILE A 255 -11.62 5.23 -9.47
CA ILE A 255 -12.01 6.37 -8.62
C ILE A 255 -11.82 7.71 -9.33
N HIS A 256 -10.72 7.85 -10.08
CA HIS A 256 -10.28 9.15 -10.59
C HIS A 256 -10.48 9.32 -12.10
N SER A 257 -10.68 8.25 -12.89
CA SER A 257 -10.94 8.34 -14.32
C SER A 257 -12.44 8.27 -14.65
N PRO A 258 -12.86 8.82 -15.79
CA PRO A 258 -14.19 8.54 -16.34
C PRO A 258 -14.39 7.03 -16.56
N PRO A 259 -15.61 6.50 -16.42
CA PRO A 259 -15.89 5.07 -16.56
C PRO A 259 -15.40 4.45 -17.88
N SER A 260 -15.50 5.22 -18.98
CA SER A 260 -15.04 4.78 -20.30
C SER A 260 -13.51 4.62 -20.38
N VAL A 261 -12.77 5.52 -19.74
CA VAL A 261 -11.30 5.45 -19.68
C VAL A 261 -10.87 4.29 -18.77
N ALA A 262 -11.50 4.14 -17.60
CA ALA A 262 -11.22 3.04 -16.69
C ALA A 262 -11.45 1.68 -17.37
N TYR A 263 -12.51 1.53 -18.17
CA TYR A 263 -12.76 0.29 -18.91
C TYR A 263 -11.70 0.03 -19.99
N LYS A 264 -11.26 1.06 -20.71
CA LYS A 264 -10.18 0.90 -21.70
C LYS A 264 -8.89 0.41 -21.05
N VAL A 265 -8.55 0.95 -19.88
CA VAL A 265 -7.38 0.48 -19.12
C VAL A 265 -7.59 -0.97 -18.67
N TYR A 266 -8.74 -1.29 -18.08
CA TYR A 266 -9.09 -2.65 -17.66
C TYR A 266 -8.98 -3.67 -18.80
N ALA A 267 -9.46 -3.33 -19.98
CA ALA A 267 -9.45 -4.23 -21.14
C ALA A 267 -8.02 -4.53 -21.63
N ASN A 268 -7.14 -3.54 -21.59
CA ASN A 268 -5.82 -3.60 -22.22
C ASN A 268 -4.64 -3.80 -21.25
N LEU A 269 -4.87 -3.84 -19.93
CA LEU A 269 -3.77 -3.87 -18.95
C LEU A 269 -3.15 -5.26 -18.78
N PHE A 270 -3.95 -6.31 -18.75
CA PHE A 270 -3.53 -7.66 -18.34
C PHE A 270 -2.87 -8.46 -19.46
N GLU A 271 -3.42 -8.39 -20.67
CA GLU A 271 -2.99 -9.20 -21.81
C GLU A 271 -1.54 -8.93 -22.26
N PRO A 272 -1.10 -7.66 -22.44
CA PRO A 272 0.28 -7.37 -22.82
C PRO A 272 1.31 -7.85 -21.79
N LEU A 273 0.90 -7.93 -20.51
CA LEU A 273 1.75 -8.41 -19.41
C LEU A 273 1.67 -9.93 -19.22
N ARG A 274 0.88 -10.63 -20.03
CA ARG A 274 0.64 -12.08 -19.95
C ARG A 274 0.12 -12.52 -18.57
N LEU A 275 -0.63 -11.65 -17.89
CA LEU A 275 -1.25 -11.93 -16.60
C LEU A 275 -2.72 -12.26 -16.77
N ARG A 276 -3.19 -13.24 -15.99
CA ARG A 276 -4.61 -13.61 -15.96
C ARG A 276 -5.35 -12.72 -14.95
N ARG A 277 -6.59 -12.38 -15.29
CA ARG A 277 -7.51 -11.76 -14.34
C ARG A 277 -7.90 -12.79 -13.30
N ASP A 278 -7.78 -12.45 -12.04
CA ASP A 278 -8.24 -13.27 -10.92
C ASP A 278 -9.67 -12.90 -10.52
N ALA A 279 -10.25 -13.68 -9.60
CA ALA A 279 -11.61 -13.45 -9.10
C ALA A 279 -11.78 -12.04 -8.52
N PHE A 280 -10.76 -11.51 -7.83
CA PHE A 280 -10.78 -10.16 -7.28
C PHE A 280 -10.80 -9.09 -8.36
N THR A 281 -10.13 -9.30 -9.50
CA THR A 281 -10.15 -8.37 -10.64
C THR A 281 -11.57 -8.12 -11.13
N TYR A 282 -12.35 -9.17 -11.29
CA TYR A 282 -13.74 -9.06 -11.73
C TYR A 282 -14.64 -8.39 -10.69
N VAL A 283 -14.50 -8.79 -9.41
CA VAL A 283 -15.28 -8.22 -8.32
C VAL A 283 -15.01 -6.75 -8.15
N LEU A 284 -13.74 -6.33 -8.13
CA LEU A 284 -13.38 -4.92 -8.01
C LEU A 284 -13.93 -4.08 -9.16
N ALA A 285 -13.89 -4.60 -10.39
CA ALA A 285 -14.47 -3.95 -11.54
C ALA A 285 -16.00 -3.80 -11.39
N LEU A 286 -16.72 -4.87 -11.05
CA LEU A 286 -18.16 -4.84 -10.84
C LEU A 286 -18.55 -3.88 -9.70
N GLU A 287 -17.85 -3.92 -8.57
CA GLU A 287 -18.08 -2.99 -7.46
C GLU A 287 -17.83 -1.52 -7.84
N ALA A 288 -16.80 -1.24 -8.64
CA ALA A 288 -16.52 0.11 -9.10
C ALA A 288 -17.66 0.66 -9.95
N TYR A 289 -18.19 -0.16 -10.87
CA TYR A 289 -19.36 0.21 -11.67
C TYR A 289 -20.64 0.23 -10.85
N ALA A 290 -20.77 -0.52 -9.77
CA ALA A 290 -21.94 -0.48 -8.88
C ALA A 290 -21.95 0.73 -7.93
N LYS A 291 -20.79 1.24 -7.51
CA LYS A 291 -20.65 2.35 -6.55
C LYS A 291 -20.53 3.72 -7.23
N GLY A 292 -20.23 3.77 -8.53
CA GLY A 292 -19.99 5.02 -9.26
C GLY A 292 -21.20 5.96 -9.19
N ARG A 293 -20.99 7.24 -8.81
CA ARG A 293 -22.00 8.27 -8.96
C ARG A 293 -22.25 8.51 -10.43
N ARG A 294 -23.50 8.45 -10.84
CA ARG A 294 -23.94 8.66 -12.21
C ARG A 294 -24.85 9.87 -12.26
N THR A 295 -24.54 10.77 -13.16
CA THR A 295 -25.28 12.00 -13.35
C THR A 295 -26.24 11.92 -14.50
N SER A 296 -26.06 10.93 -15.42
CA SER A 296 -26.90 10.77 -16.59
C SER A 296 -27.38 9.33 -16.82
N LYS A 297 -28.53 9.21 -17.51
CA LYS A 297 -29.05 7.90 -17.96
C LYS A 297 -28.11 7.20 -18.94
N GLU A 298 -27.32 7.94 -19.69
CA GLU A 298 -26.35 7.40 -20.64
C GLU A 298 -25.16 6.75 -19.92
N GLU A 299 -24.66 7.40 -18.87
CA GLU A 299 -23.61 6.81 -18.02
C GLU A 299 -24.09 5.52 -17.35
N LEU A 300 -25.36 5.48 -16.93
CA LEU A 300 -25.95 4.26 -16.37
C LEU A 300 -26.02 3.13 -17.41
N ARG A 301 -26.50 3.42 -18.60
CA ARG A 301 -26.57 2.45 -19.72
C ARG A 301 -25.17 1.92 -20.07
N TYR A 302 -24.18 2.82 -20.15
CA TYR A 302 -22.81 2.45 -20.40
C TYR A 302 -22.26 1.52 -19.30
N ALA A 303 -22.42 1.91 -18.05
CA ALA A 303 -21.97 1.11 -16.92
C ALA A 303 -22.61 -0.29 -16.86
N LEU A 304 -23.92 -0.37 -17.18
CA LEU A 304 -24.63 -1.65 -17.28
C LEU A 304 -24.11 -2.51 -18.45
N SER A 305 -23.79 -1.90 -19.59
CA SER A 305 -23.23 -2.64 -20.74
C SER A 305 -21.85 -3.22 -20.41
N VAL A 306 -20.99 -2.42 -19.78
CA VAL A 306 -19.66 -2.86 -19.33
C VAL A 306 -19.78 -3.95 -18.26
N ALA A 307 -20.63 -3.75 -17.26
CA ALA A 307 -20.84 -4.72 -16.20
C ALA A 307 -21.35 -6.07 -16.71
N ARG A 308 -22.23 -6.07 -17.73
CA ARG A 308 -22.70 -7.31 -18.39
C ARG A 308 -21.55 -8.07 -19.06
N ASN A 309 -20.63 -7.36 -19.71
CA ASN A 309 -19.46 -8.00 -20.32
C ASN A 309 -18.54 -8.62 -19.26
N ILE A 310 -18.23 -7.84 -18.19
CA ILE A 310 -17.41 -8.33 -17.07
C ILE A 310 -18.10 -9.52 -16.38
N TRP A 311 -19.43 -9.46 -16.22
CA TRP A 311 -20.22 -10.52 -15.61
C TRP A 311 -20.20 -11.82 -16.44
N LYS A 312 -20.22 -11.70 -17.76
CA LYS A 312 -20.11 -12.86 -18.64
C LYS A 312 -18.78 -13.58 -18.45
N ASP A 313 -17.69 -12.82 -18.39
CA ASP A 313 -16.34 -13.39 -18.14
C ASP A 313 -16.23 -13.99 -16.72
N TRP A 314 -16.82 -13.31 -15.73
CA TRP A 314 -16.92 -13.81 -14.36
C TRP A 314 -17.64 -15.17 -14.29
N ARG A 315 -18.78 -15.30 -14.95
CA ARG A 315 -19.54 -16.56 -14.94
C ARG A 315 -18.74 -17.72 -15.54
N GLN A 316 -17.98 -17.47 -16.58
CA GLN A 316 -17.09 -18.49 -17.14
C GLN A 316 -16.03 -18.96 -16.12
N LEU A 317 -15.48 -18.03 -15.33
CA LEU A 317 -14.52 -18.36 -14.28
C LEU A 317 -15.18 -19.18 -13.16
N GLU A 318 -16.38 -18.81 -12.74
CA GLU A 318 -17.15 -19.50 -11.70
C GLU A 318 -17.50 -20.93 -12.12
N ASP A 319 -17.97 -21.12 -13.36
CA ASP A 319 -18.33 -22.42 -13.90
C ASP A 319 -17.11 -23.36 -14.01
N VAL A 320 -15.95 -22.85 -14.39
CA VAL A 320 -14.69 -23.60 -14.42
C VAL A 320 -14.24 -23.98 -13.01
N GLY A 321 -14.34 -23.05 -12.05
CA GLY A 321 -14.00 -23.31 -10.64
C GLY A 321 -14.87 -24.39 -10.01
N VAL A 322 -16.17 -24.37 -10.25
CA VAL A 322 -17.12 -25.41 -9.79
C VAL A 322 -16.80 -26.76 -10.43
N SER A 323 -16.47 -26.78 -11.72
CA SER A 323 -16.13 -28.03 -12.44
C SER A 323 -14.82 -28.65 -11.91
N GLN A 324 -13.83 -27.82 -11.54
CA GLN A 324 -12.58 -28.30 -10.95
C GLN A 324 -12.75 -28.83 -9.53
N MET A 325 -13.64 -28.24 -8.71
CA MET A 325 -13.98 -28.75 -7.38
C MET A 325 -14.60 -30.15 -7.41
N SER A 326 -15.39 -30.48 -8.45
CA SER A 326 -15.98 -31.79 -8.62
C SER A 326 -14.97 -32.86 -9.01
N THR A 327 -13.84 -32.51 -9.59
CA THR A 327 -12.81 -33.44 -10.07
C THR A 327 -11.60 -33.57 -9.13
N HIS A 328 -11.30 -32.53 -8.33
CA HIS A 328 -10.20 -32.49 -7.37
C HIS A 328 -10.62 -31.80 -6.07
N PRO A 329 -10.82 -32.55 -4.96
CA PRO A 329 -11.27 -31.99 -3.67
C PRO A 329 -10.29 -31.00 -3.02
N ASN A 330 -9.06 -30.89 -3.53
CA ASN A 330 -8.03 -29.94 -3.08
C ASN A 330 -7.84 -28.73 -4.02
N SER A 331 -8.67 -28.55 -5.05
CA SER A 331 -8.63 -27.34 -5.87
C SER A 331 -9.28 -26.20 -5.10
N GLU A 332 -8.54 -25.11 -4.88
CA GLU A 332 -9.06 -23.87 -4.31
C GLU A 332 -10.11 -23.27 -5.27
N GLY A 333 -11.38 -23.54 -4.99
CA GLY A 333 -12.50 -22.86 -5.65
C GLY A 333 -12.51 -21.37 -5.32
N VAL A 334 -13.31 -20.60 -6.05
CA VAL A 334 -13.49 -19.19 -5.77
C VAL A 334 -14.10 -19.04 -4.37
N ASP A 335 -13.45 -18.22 -3.50
CA ASP A 335 -13.92 -17.98 -2.13
C ASP A 335 -15.39 -17.51 -2.14
N ALA A 336 -16.21 -18.11 -1.30
CA ALA A 336 -17.64 -17.79 -1.19
C ALA A 336 -17.91 -16.30 -0.94
N ARG A 337 -17.04 -15.62 -0.18
CA ARG A 337 -17.13 -14.16 0.05
C ARG A 337 -16.92 -13.37 -1.22
N VAL A 338 -16.05 -13.83 -2.10
CA VAL A 338 -15.77 -13.17 -3.39
C VAL A 338 -16.98 -13.35 -4.32
N VAL A 339 -17.59 -14.53 -4.33
CA VAL A 339 -18.83 -14.83 -5.08
C VAL A 339 -19.96 -13.93 -4.59
N GLU A 340 -20.20 -13.85 -3.29
CA GLU A 340 -21.22 -12.99 -2.70
C GLU A 340 -21.04 -11.50 -3.08
N ARG A 341 -19.81 -11.02 -3.06
CA ARG A 341 -19.49 -9.63 -3.47
C ARG A 341 -19.80 -9.39 -4.94
N ALA A 342 -19.47 -10.33 -5.83
CA ALA A 342 -19.78 -10.23 -7.24
C ALA A 342 -21.28 -10.14 -7.49
N TRP A 343 -22.06 -11.04 -6.89
CA TRP A 343 -23.52 -11.05 -6.98
C TRP A 343 -24.13 -9.77 -6.40
N SER A 344 -23.68 -9.33 -5.22
CA SER A 344 -24.14 -8.10 -4.57
C SER A 344 -23.88 -6.86 -5.45
N ALA A 345 -22.71 -6.79 -6.10
CA ALA A 345 -22.38 -5.69 -7.00
C ALA A 345 -23.31 -5.69 -8.24
N MET A 346 -23.54 -6.87 -8.84
CA MET A 346 -24.41 -6.99 -10.00
C MET A 346 -25.86 -6.68 -9.67
N MET A 347 -26.37 -7.15 -8.53
CA MET A 347 -27.73 -6.84 -8.06
C MET A 347 -27.92 -5.34 -7.86
N ARG A 348 -26.97 -4.64 -7.25
CA ARG A 348 -27.02 -3.18 -7.12
C ARG A 348 -27.10 -2.46 -8.46
N LEU A 349 -26.37 -2.95 -9.47
CA LEU A 349 -26.41 -2.40 -10.82
C LEU A 349 -27.77 -2.57 -11.51
N LEU A 350 -28.45 -3.68 -11.27
CA LEU A 350 -29.74 -3.99 -11.86
C LEU A 350 -30.90 -3.27 -11.18
N THR A 351 -30.73 -2.83 -9.92
CA THR A 351 -31.75 -2.13 -9.14
C THR A 351 -31.66 -0.60 -9.24
N MET A 352 -30.66 -0.07 -9.92
CA MET A 352 -30.47 1.37 -10.22
C MET A 352 -31.20 1.76 -11.51
#